data_54e39e47ee4f89d7fbc430075eb450ca
#
_entry.id   54e39e47ee4f89d7fbc430075eb450ca
#
_cell.length_a   1.000
_cell.length_b   1.000
_cell.length_c   1.000
_cell.angle_alpha   90.00
_cell.angle_beta   90.00
_cell.angle_gamma   90.00
#
_symmetry.space_group_name_H-M   'P 1'
#
loop_
_entity.id
_entity.type
_entity.pdbx_description
1 polymer ?
#
loop_
_entity_poly.entity_id
_entity_poly.type
_entity_poly.pdbx_seq_one_letter_code
_entity_poly.pdbx_strand_id
1 'polypeptide(L)'
;HLPYQRPPLSKGFLEDTVSNERLYFKKLEFFVENKVQLKLGTKAEEIDIENNNIHLSDNTKLSFDKLVFATGSSVRKLDFPGKDLNSIHYLRGLDDALSIKKDLQTRQNIVVVGAGYIGLEVAAIAAKQNKSVTVIEMADRVMNRTVDPQISDYYLKLHQKNGVTFKFNTSLKEIVGASNPEKVICSDGTEVKADMVIIGAGIMPNVELAENAGLSCCLL
;
A
#
# COMPACT_ATOMS: atom_id res chain seq x y z
N HIS A 1 8.34 12.35 7.40
CA HIS A 1 7.64 13.21 6.42
C HIS A 1 6.65 14.14 7.11
N LEU A 2 6.41 15.34 6.55
CA LEU A 2 5.26 16.17 6.89
C LEU A 2 3.96 15.45 6.51
N PRO A 3 2.79 15.82 7.07
CA PRO A 3 1.50 15.29 6.67
C PRO A 3 1.25 15.43 5.16
N TYR A 4 0.92 14.33 4.49
CA TYR A 4 0.79 14.27 3.03
C TYR A 4 -0.43 13.46 2.57
N GLN A 5 -0.82 13.67 1.32
CA GLN A 5 -1.92 12.98 0.65
C GLN A 5 -1.47 11.61 0.16
N ARG A 6 -2.18 10.55 0.55
CA ARG A 6 -1.90 9.18 0.08
C ARG A 6 -2.53 8.85 -1.30
N PRO A 7 -3.72 9.34 -1.66
CA PRO A 7 -4.35 8.94 -2.93
C PRO A 7 -3.50 9.17 -4.18
N PRO A 8 -2.67 10.21 -4.31
CA PRO A 8 -1.80 10.39 -5.47
C PRO A 8 -0.69 9.34 -5.60
N LEU A 9 -0.33 8.63 -4.52
CA LEU A 9 0.83 7.71 -4.48
C LEU A 9 0.70 6.55 -5.47
N SER A 10 -0.52 6.03 -5.69
CA SER A 10 -0.81 4.98 -6.67
C SER A 10 -1.21 5.52 -8.04
N LYS A 11 -1.16 6.83 -8.24
CA LYS A 11 -1.65 7.54 -9.45
C LYS A 11 -0.56 8.48 -9.99
N GLY A 12 -0.87 9.77 -10.02
CA GLY A 12 -0.02 10.80 -10.60
C GLY A 12 1.40 10.89 -10.03
N PHE A 13 1.63 10.42 -8.81
CA PHE A 13 2.97 10.35 -8.25
C PHE A 13 3.85 9.27 -8.92
N LEU A 14 3.30 8.09 -9.20
CA LEU A 14 4.01 7.06 -9.98
C LEU A 14 4.14 7.41 -11.47
N GLU A 15 3.26 8.25 -11.99
CA GLU A 15 3.29 8.75 -13.36
C GLU A 15 4.18 9.98 -13.57
N ASP A 16 4.83 10.49 -12.52
CA ASP A 16 5.61 11.75 -12.57
C ASP A 16 4.79 13.01 -12.90
N THR A 17 3.45 12.95 -12.82
CA THR A 17 2.56 14.11 -13.01
C THR A 17 2.31 14.90 -11.73
N VAL A 18 2.63 14.33 -10.56
CA VAL A 18 2.57 14.97 -9.25
C VAL A 18 3.95 14.93 -8.61
N SER A 19 4.52 16.10 -8.32
CA SER A 19 5.82 16.19 -7.65
C SER A 19 5.70 15.86 -6.15
N ASN A 20 6.85 15.56 -5.52
CA ASN A 20 6.92 15.24 -4.09
C ASN A 20 6.36 16.39 -3.22
N GLU A 21 6.64 17.65 -3.58
CA GLU A 21 6.19 18.83 -2.84
C GLU A 21 4.67 18.98 -2.86
N ARG A 22 4.02 18.58 -3.97
CA ARG A 22 2.56 18.63 -4.12
C ARG A 22 1.81 17.57 -3.31
N LEU A 23 2.52 16.58 -2.78
CA LEU A 23 1.92 15.58 -1.90
C LEU A 23 1.61 16.17 -0.53
N TYR A 24 2.42 17.08 -0.01
CA TYR A 24 2.24 17.62 1.33
C TYR A 24 0.99 18.50 1.42
N PHE A 25 0.22 18.32 2.49
CA PHE A 25 -0.96 19.14 2.75
C PHE A 25 -0.61 20.60 2.97
N LYS A 26 0.47 20.84 3.72
CA LYS A 26 0.98 22.17 4.09
C LYS A 26 2.49 22.13 4.27
N LYS A 27 3.12 23.28 4.08
CA LYS A 27 4.53 23.50 4.43
C LYS A 27 4.69 23.61 5.94
N LEU A 28 5.94 23.50 6.41
CA LEU A 28 6.25 23.56 7.85
C LEU A 28 5.80 24.88 8.49
N GLU A 29 5.95 26.00 7.76
CA GLU A 29 5.57 27.34 8.24
C GLU A 29 4.10 27.40 8.67
N PHE A 30 3.20 26.76 7.93
CA PHE A 30 1.78 26.68 8.28
C PHE A 30 1.58 26.09 9.70
N PHE A 31 2.28 25.02 10.04
CA PHE A 31 2.12 24.38 11.34
C PHE A 31 2.64 25.27 12.47
N VAL A 32 3.76 25.96 12.23
CA VAL A 32 4.34 26.92 13.19
C VAL A 32 3.40 28.11 13.42
N GLU A 33 2.90 28.73 12.37
CA GLU A 33 1.98 29.87 12.42
C GLU A 33 0.68 29.54 13.14
N ASN A 34 0.18 28.30 12.97
CA ASN A 34 -1.03 27.83 13.63
C ASN A 34 -0.79 27.14 14.98
N LYS A 35 0.42 27.25 15.52
CA LYS A 35 0.82 26.68 16.83
C LYS A 35 0.58 25.17 16.92
N VAL A 36 0.72 24.44 15.80
CA VAL A 36 0.66 23.00 15.75
C VAL A 36 2.04 22.41 15.96
N GLN A 37 2.21 21.67 17.06
CA GLN A 37 3.46 20.94 17.30
C GLN A 37 3.45 19.62 16.55
N LEU A 38 4.44 19.41 15.67
CA LEU A 38 4.62 18.15 14.96
C LEU A 38 5.71 17.33 15.66
N LYS A 39 5.39 16.10 16.04
CA LYS A 39 6.34 15.10 16.53
C LYS A 39 6.64 14.11 15.39
N LEU A 40 7.47 14.55 14.45
CA LEU A 40 7.84 13.73 13.29
C LEU A 40 8.87 12.66 13.67
N GLY A 41 8.74 11.47 13.06
CA GLY A 41 9.65 10.35 13.35
C GLY A 41 9.44 9.72 14.73
N THR A 42 8.38 10.12 15.45
CA THR A 42 8.08 9.65 16.81
C THR A 42 6.76 8.88 16.80
N LYS A 43 6.74 7.71 17.40
CA LYS A 43 5.57 6.84 17.52
C LYS A 43 4.95 6.98 18.91
N ALA A 44 3.62 7.03 18.98
CA ALA A 44 2.90 6.79 20.24
C ALA A 44 2.90 5.28 20.52
N GLU A 45 3.38 4.87 21.68
CA GLU A 45 3.53 3.45 22.05
C GLU A 45 2.49 3.00 23.05
N GLU A 46 2.08 3.90 23.94
CA GLU A 46 1.11 3.61 25.00
C GLU A 46 0.28 4.86 25.31
N ILE A 47 -0.97 4.64 25.66
CA ILE A 47 -1.88 5.69 26.17
C ILE A 47 -2.25 5.37 27.62
N ASP A 48 -1.84 6.26 28.51
CA ASP A 48 -2.23 6.25 29.90
C ASP A 48 -3.46 7.15 30.07
N ILE A 49 -4.64 6.55 30.02
CA ILE A 49 -5.92 7.28 30.12
C ILE A 49 -6.14 7.83 31.52
N GLU A 50 -5.68 7.12 32.57
CA GLU A 50 -5.90 7.55 33.95
C GLU A 50 -5.16 8.86 34.23
N ASN A 51 -3.97 9.03 33.68
CA ASN A 51 -3.14 10.22 33.88
C ASN A 51 -3.17 11.18 32.68
N ASN A 52 -3.96 10.90 31.63
CA ASN A 52 -4.05 11.69 30.39
C ASN A 52 -2.67 11.90 29.72
N ASN A 53 -1.89 10.86 29.58
CA ASN A 53 -0.55 10.91 28.98
C ASN A 53 -0.40 9.95 27.80
N ILE A 54 0.41 10.32 26.83
CA ILE A 54 0.88 9.49 25.74
C ILE A 54 2.37 9.22 25.95
N HIS A 55 2.76 7.96 25.97
CA HIS A 55 4.18 7.57 25.98
C HIS A 55 4.67 7.43 24.54
N LEU A 56 5.80 8.04 24.26
CA LEU A 56 6.38 8.11 22.92
C LEU A 56 7.63 7.25 22.79
N SER A 57 7.96 6.84 21.56
CA SER A 57 9.12 6.00 21.24
C SER A 57 10.49 6.63 21.53
N ASP A 58 10.54 7.94 21.78
CA ASP A 58 11.71 8.67 22.24
C ASP A 58 11.83 8.76 23.78
N ASN A 59 11.02 7.97 24.51
CA ASN A 59 10.88 7.95 25.96
C ASN A 59 10.34 9.26 26.57
N THR A 60 9.78 10.16 25.77
CA THR A 60 9.09 11.34 26.28
C THR A 60 7.61 11.06 26.51
N LYS A 61 6.96 11.93 27.28
CA LYS A 61 5.52 11.88 27.53
C LYS A 61 4.87 13.17 27.07
N LEU A 62 3.64 13.03 26.53
CA LEU A 62 2.78 14.16 26.19
C LEU A 62 1.50 14.06 26.98
N SER A 63 1.15 15.12 27.72
CA SER A 63 -0.18 15.23 28.33
C SER A 63 -1.21 15.71 27.32
N PHE A 64 -2.46 15.35 27.51
CA PHE A 64 -3.55 15.78 26.67
C PHE A 64 -4.84 16.07 27.48
N ASP A 65 -5.62 17.02 27.03
CA ASP A 65 -7.00 17.25 27.50
C ASP A 65 -8.00 16.45 26.65
N LYS A 66 -7.70 16.29 25.36
CA LYS A 66 -8.50 15.52 24.40
C LYS A 66 -7.56 14.78 23.45
N LEU A 67 -7.86 13.51 23.17
CA LEU A 67 -7.10 12.66 22.28
C LEU A 67 -7.93 12.21 21.10
N VAL A 68 -7.37 12.30 19.90
CA VAL A 68 -7.95 11.77 18.67
C VAL A 68 -7.05 10.68 18.12
N PHE A 69 -7.56 9.46 17.95
CA PHE A 69 -6.88 8.37 17.29
C PHE A 69 -7.07 8.50 15.76
N ALA A 70 -5.98 8.73 15.06
CA ALA A 70 -5.93 8.78 13.60
C ALA A 70 -4.79 7.86 13.09
N THR A 71 -4.70 6.66 13.67
CA THR A 71 -3.62 5.68 13.50
C THR A 71 -3.58 5.03 12.12
N GLY A 72 -4.66 5.16 11.35
CA GLY A 72 -4.76 4.66 9.99
C GLY A 72 -4.77 3.13 9.92
N SER A 73 -4.05 2.58 8.94
CA SER A 73 -3.97 1.13 8.71
C SER A 73 -2.62 0.74 8.13
N SER A 74 -2.25 -0.51 8.31
CA SER A 74 -1.05 -1.16 7.77
C SER A 74 -1.42 -2.10 6.62
N VAL A 75 -0.49 -2.36 5.71
CA VAL A 75 -0.68 -3.38 4.67
C VAL A 75 -0.74 -4.77 5.29
N ARG A 76 -1.61 -5.62 4.77
CA ARG A 76 -1.59 -7.04 5.11
C ARG A 76 -0.38 -7.68 4.45
N LYS A 77 0.63 -7.98 5.24
CA LYS A 77 1.81 -8.73 4.76
C LYS A 77 1.44 -10.20 4.61
N LEU A 78 1.82 -10.78 3.48
CA LEU A 78 1.64 -12.21 3.21
C LEU A 78 2.91 -12.96 3.63
N ASP A 79 2.74 -14.21 4.06
CA ASP A 79 3.83 -15.12 4.36
C ASP A 79 3.91 -16.19 3.27
N PHE A 80 5.02 -16.23 2.53
CA PHE A 80 5.25 -17.15 1.40
C PHE A 80 6.77 -17.28 1.15
N PRO A 81 7.22 -18.39 0.56
CA PRO A 81 8.61 -18.54 0.14
C PRO A 81 9.04 -17.47 -0.85
N GLY A 82 10.18 -16.84 -0.62
CA GLY A 82 10.71 -15.77 -1.46
C GLY A 82 10.25 -14.36 -1.08
N LYS A 83 9.51 -14.17 0.03
CA LYS A 83 9.01 -12.86 0.47
C LYS A 83 10.08 -11.81 0.77
N ASP A 84 11.30 -12.26 1.05
CA ASP A 84 12.43 -11.39 1.45
C ASP A 84 13.34 -11.01 0.26
N LEU A 85 13.00 -11.41 -0.98
CA LEU A 85 13.69 -10.96 -2.17
C LEU A 85 13.53 -9.46 -2.39
N ASN A 86 14.50 -8.82 -3.03
CA ASN A 86 14.39 -7.42 -3.45
C ASN A 86 13.23 -7.23 -4.45
N SER A 87 12.84 -5.99 -4.72
CA SER A 87 11.77 -5.67 -5.70
C SER A 87 10.42 -6.35 -5.43
N ILE A 88 10.14 -6.69 -4.16
CA ILE A 88 8.81 -7.06 -3.67
C ILE A 88 8.26 -5.88 -2.87
N HIS A 89 7.14 -5.34 -3.31
CA HIS A 89 6.60 -4.10 -2.78
C HIS A 89 5.19 -4.25 -2.26
N TYR A 90 4.90 -3.47 -1.24
CA TYR A 90 3.56 -3.12 -0.78
C TYR A 90 3.42 -1.61 -0.92
N LEU A 91 2.24 -1.11 -1.25
CA LEU A 91 2.03 0.33 -1.36
C LEU A 91 1.11 0.84 -0.27
N ARG A 92 1.67 1.65 0.63
CA ARG A 92 0.92 2.34 1.68
C ARG A 92 1.36 3.77 1.89
N GLY A 93 2.65 4.01 1.96
CA GLY A 93 3.27 5.29 2.27
C GLY A 93 4.11 5.85 1.13
N LEU A 94 4.68 7.03 1.39
CA LEU A 94 5.51 7.74 0.41
C LEU A 94 6.79 6.95 0.08
N ASP A 95 7.43 6.35 1.09
CA ASP A 95 8.67 5.58 0.89
C ASP A 95 8.43 4.33 0.04
N ASP A 96 7.25 3.68 0.21
CA ASP A 96 6.85 2.56 -0.65
C ASP A 96 6.70 3.03 -2.10
N ALA A 97 6.01 4.16 -2.31
CA ALA A 97 5.81 4.70 -3.66
C ALA A 97 7.13 5.13 -4.33
N LEU A 98 8.07 5.70 -3.57
CA LEU A 98 9.42 6.03 -4.06
C LEU A 98 10.19 4.77 -4.47
N SER A 99 10.12 3.71 -3.67
CA SER A 99 10.76 2.43 -3.96
C SER A 99 10.17 1.78 -5.23
N ILE A 100 8.84 1.73 -5.34
CA ILE A 100 8.13 1.25 -6.53
C ILE A 100 8.54 2.06 -7.76
N LYS A 101 8.53 3.37 -7.66
CA LYS A 101 8.90 4.27 -8.76
C LYS A 101 10.32 4.05 -9.26
N LYS A 102 11.28 3.84 -8.34
CA LYS A 102 12.66 3.52 -8.66
C LYS A 102 12.76 2.19 -9.43
N ASP A 103 12.08 1.16 -8.98
CA ASP A 103 12.12 -0.16 -9.61
C ASP A 103 11.41 -0.16 -10.96
N LEU A 104 10.32 0.56 -11.13
CA LEU A 104 9.64 0.72 -12.42
C LEU A 104 10.55 1.29 -13.51
N GLN A 105 11.62 2.02 -13.18
CA GLN A 105 12.57 2.53 -14.17
C GLN A 105 13.40 1.41 -14.84
N THR A 106 13.67 0.33 -14.12
CA THR A 106 14.59 -0.73 -14.57
C THR A 106 13.93 -2.09 -14.79
N ARG A 107 12.78 -2.34 -14.17
CA ARG A 107 12.04 -3.60 -14.24
C ARG A 107 11.08 -3.62 -15.42
N GLN A 108 10.86 -4.81 -16.00
CA GLN A 108 10.05 -4.97 -17.21
C GLN A 108 8.83 -5.88 -16.99
N ASN A 109 8.97 -6.95 -16.18
CA ASN A 109 7.93 -7.94 -15.97
C ASN A 109 7.33 -7.76 -14.58
N ILE A 110 6.19 -7.11 -14.51
CA ILE A 110 5.54 -6.71 -13.26
C ILE A 110 4.41 -7.67 -12.95
N VAL A 111 4.46 -8.32 -11.80
CA VAL A 111 3.32 -9.08 -11.28
C VAL A 111 2.66 -8.29 -10.17
N VAL A 112 1.34 -8.10 -10.29
CA VAL A 112 0.51 -7.48 -9.25
C VAL A 112 -0.34 -8.56 -8.60
N VAL A 113 -0.24 -8.72 -7.30
CA VAL A 113 -1.04 -9.66 -6.51
C VAL A 113 -2.20 -8.93 -5.88
N GLY A 114 -3.42 -9.23 -6.30
CA GLY A 114 -4.67 -8.58 -5.90
C GLY A 114 -5.17 -7.57 -6.92
N ALA A 115 -6.41 -7.78 -7.40
CA ALA A 115 -7.11 -6.92 -8.36
C ALA A 115 -8.06 -5.92 -7.66
N GLY A 116 -7.69 -5.41 -6.49
CA GLY A 116 -8.36 -4.28 -5.84
C GLY A 116 -7.96 -2.93 -6.44
N TYR A 117 -8.46 -1.82 -5.88
CA TYR A 117 -8.20 -0.47 -6.39
C TYR A 117 -6.70 -0.18 -6.58
N ILE A 118 -5.89 -0.33 -5.52
CA ILE A 118 -4.46 -0.02 -5.58
C ILE A 118 -3.73 -0.91 -6.60
N GLY A 119 -4.04 -2.21 -6.61
CA GLY A 119 -3.43 -3.14 -7.56
C GLY A 119 -3.72 -2.75 -9.01
N LEU A 120 -4.97 -2.42 -9.33
CA LEU A 120 -5.37 -2.00 -10.68
C LEU A 120 -4.77 -0.63 -11.07
N GLU A 121 -4.70 0.32 -10.15
CA GLU A 121 -4.08 1.63 -10.40
C GLU A 121 -2.59 1.48 -10.75
N VAL A 122 -1.85 0.68 -9.98
CA VAL A 122 -0.44 0.43 -10.26
C VAL A 122 -0.25 -0.38 -11.55
N ALA A 123 -1.11 -1.37 -11.79
CA ALA A 123 -1.10 -2.14 -13.05
C ALA A 123 -1.31 -1.25 -14.27
N ALA A 124 -2.25 -0.29 -14.18
CA ALA A 124 -2.50 0.68 -15.26
C ALA A 124 -1.27 1.55 -15.55
N ILE A 125 -0.61 2.05 -14.50
CA ILE A 125 0.59 2.88 -14.64
C ILE A 125 1.75 2.09 -15.24
N ALA A 126 1.99 0.88 -14.76
CA ALA A 126 3.03 0.01 -15.29
C ALA A 126 2.78 -0.32 -16.77
N ALA A 127 1.54 -0.64 -17.15
CA ALA A 127 1.17 -0.89 -18.54
C ALA A 127 1.35 0.36 -19.42
N LYS A 128 0.97 1.55 -18.94
CA LYS A 128 1.18 2.83 -19.63
C LYS A 128 2.68 3.13 -19.84
N GLN A 129 3.55 2.62 -18.97
CA GLN A 129 5.01 2.69 -19.12
C GLN A 129 5.59 1.55 -19.99
N ASN A 130 4.76 0.85 -20.77
CA ASN A 130 5.13 -0.27 -21.64
C ASN A 130 5.76 -1.45 -20.90
N LYS A 131 5.36 -1.71 -19.65
CA LYS A 131 5.78 -2.91 -18.91
C LYS A 131 4.85 -4.09 -19.26
N SER A 132 5.38 -5.31 -19.16
CA SER A 132 4.58 -6.53 -19.21
C SER A 132 3.93 -6.72 -17.84
N VAL A 133 2.60 -6.62 -17.75
CA VAL A 133 1.87 -6.63 -16.48
C VAL A 133 0.94 -7.81 -16.41
N THR A 134 1.08 -8.62 -15.35
CA THR A 134 0.14 -9.69 -15.02
C THR A 134 -0.43 -9.46 -13.63
N VAL A 135 -1.76 -9.42 -13.53
CA VAL A 135 -2.50 -9.33 -12.26
C VAL A 135 -2.97 -10.72 -11.87
N ILE A 136 -2.66 -11.14 -10.64
CA ILE A 136 -3.11 -12.40 -10.03
C ILE A 136 -4.19 -12.07 -9.01
N GLU A 137 -5.36 -12.71 -9.10
CA GLU A 137 -6.49 -12.48 -8.22
C GLU A 137 -7.12 -13.80 -7.75
N MET A 138 -7.36 -13.92 -6.45
CA MET A 138 -7.99 -15.11 -5.86
C MET A 138 -9.47 -15.25 -6.24
N ALA A 139 -10.15 -14.12 -6.42
CA ALA A 139 -11.53 -14.09 -6.84
C ALA A 139 -11.67 -14.31 -8.37
N ASP A 140 -12.88 -14.47 -8.82
CA ASP A 140 -13.24 -14.66 -10.23
C ASP A 140 -13.31 -13.35 -11.04
N ARG A 141 -13.20 -12.19 -10.37
CA ARG A 141 -13.34 -10.86 -10.99
C ARG A 141 -12.56 -9.77 -10.26
N VAL A 142 -12.27 -8.68 -10.95
CA VAL A 142 -11.62 -7.51 -10.35
C VAL A 142 -12.55 -6.78 -9.39
N MET A 143 -12.00 -6.13 -8.35
CA MET A 143 -12.73 -5.34 -7.35
C MET A 143 -13.95 -6.06 -6.74
N ASN A 144 -13.89 -7.37 -6.60
CA ASN A 144 -14.98 -8.27 -6.21
C ASN A 144 -15.73 -7.81 -4.94
N ARG A 145 -15.04 -7.18 -3.99
CA ARG A 145 -15.62 -6.75 -2.70
C ARG A 145 -16.24 -5.35 -2.72
N THR A 146 -16.03 -4.58 -3.80
CA THR A 146 -16.28 -3.14 -3.77
C THR A 146 -17.20 -2.63 -4.87
N VAL A 147 -17.38 -3.39 -5.94
CA VAL A 147 -18.24 -3.01 -7.07
C VAL A 147 -19.08 -4.18 -7.54
N ASP A 148 -20.17 -3.89 -8.22
CA ASP A 148 -21.00 -4.92 -8.84
C ASP A 148 -20.31 -5.58 -10.07
N PRO A 149 -20.84 -6.72 -10.57
CA PRO A 149 -20.23 -7.44 -11.69
C PRO A 149 -20.13 -6.64 -12.99
N GLN A 150 -21.04 -5.73 -13.27
CA GLN A 150 -21.03 -4.95 -14.52
C GLN A 150 -19.88 -3.95 -14.50
N ILE A 151 -19.66 -3.28 -13.38
CA ILE A 151 -18.53 -2.36 -13.19
C ILE A 151 -17.21 -3.14 -13.20
N SER A 152 -17.16 -4.30 -12.56
CA SER A 152 -16.01 -5.19 -12.60
C SER A 152 -15.61 -5.58 -14.02
N ASP A 153 -16.59 -6.00 -14.85
CA ASP A 153 -16.38 -6.37 -16.25
C ASP A 153 -15.88 -5.18 -17.09
N TYR A 154 -16.43 -3.99 -16.86
CA TYR A 154 -15.98 -2.78 -17.52
C TYR A 154 -14.49 -2.50 -17.25
N TYR A 155 -14.07 -2.54 -15.97
CA TYR A 155 -12.67 -2.30 -15.61
C TYR A 155 -11.76 -3.42 -16.11
N LEU A 156 -12.18 -4.67 -16.06
CA LEU A 156 -11.42 -5.78 -16.62
C LEU A 156 -11.11 -5.54 -18.12
N LYS A 157 -12.14 -5.26 -18.91
CA LYS A 157 -12.00 -4.99 -20.36
C LYS A 157 -11.12 -3.78 -20.62
N LEU A 158 -11.24 -2.72 -19.82
CA LEU A 158 -10.42 -1.52 -19.93
C LEU A 158 -8.93 -1.83 -19.72
N HIS A 159 -8.60 -2.57 -18.67
CA HIS A 159 -7.21 -2.96 -18.38
C HIS A 159 -6.65 -3.92 -19.44
N GLN A 160 -7.43 -4.91 -19.87
CA GLN A 160 -7.02 -5.84 -20.92
C GLN A 160 -6.75 -5.13 -22.25
N LYS A 161 -7.59 -4.17 -22.63
CA LYS A 161 -7.38 -3.31 -23.81
C LYS A 161 -6.05 -2.54 -23.73
N ASN A 162 -5.60 -2.21 -22.53
CA ASN A 162 -4.33 -1.51 -22.29
C ASN A 162 -3.16 -2.50 -22.00
N GLY A 163 -3.29 -3.77 -22.35
CA GLY A 163 -2.19 -4.75 -22.30
C GLY A 163 -1.97 -5.43 -20.95
N VAL A 164 -2.88 -5.27 -19.98
CA VAL A 164 -2.80 -5.99 -18.70
C VAL A 164 -3.38 -7.39 -18.85
N THR A 165 -2.60 -8.39 -18.43
CA THR A 165 -3.05 -9.79 -18.37
C THR A 165 -3.59 -10.11 -16.98
N PHE A 166 -4.64 -10.95 -16.90
CA PHE A 166 -5.24 -11.37 -15.63
C PHE A 166 -5.21 -12.88 -15.46
N LYS A 167 -4.96 -13.30 -14.24
CA LYS A 167 -5.14 -14.68 -13.75
C LYS A 167 -6.08 -14.64 -12.56
N PHE A 168 -7.27 -15.17 -12.74
CA PHE A 168 -8.31 -15.28 -11.71
C PHE A 168 -8.32 -16.67 -11.06
N ASN A 169 -9.02 -16.79 -9.94
CA ASN A 169 -9.17 -18.04 -9.17
C ASN A 169 -7.84 -18.66 -8.78
N THR A 170 -6.79 -17.83 -8.65
CA THR A 170 -5.46 -18.28 -8.23
C THR A 170 -4.80 -17.25 -7.32
N SER A 171 -3.86 -17.69 -6.52
CA SER A 171 -3.15 -16.86 -5.56
C SER A 171 -1.63 -17.02 -5.71
N LEU A 172 -0.89 -16.08 -5.13
CA LEU A 172 0.54 -16.20 -4.94
C LEU A 172 0.85 -17.38 -4.01
N LYS A 173 1.66 -18.33 -4.49
CA LYS A 173 2.18 -19.45 -3.69
C LYS A 173 3.63 -19.22 -3.29
N GLU A 174 4.47 -18.79 -4.23
CA GLU A 174 5.90 -18.64 -4.06
C GLU A 174 6.46 -17.62 -5.04
N ILE A 175 7.53 -16.93 -4.68
CA ILE A 175 8.36 -16.13 -5.60
C ILE A 175 9.73 -16.76 -5.65
N VAL A 176 10.16 -17.14 -6.85
CA VAL A 176 11.46 -17.77 -7.11
C VAL A 176 12.43 -16.76 -7.70
N GLY A 177 13.66 -16.77 -7.21
CA GLY A 177 14.76 -15.94 -7.70
C GLY A 177 15.95 -16.01 -6.76
N ALA A 178 17.10 -15.48 -7.16
CA ALA A 178 18.30 -15.43 -6.33
C ALA A 178 18.27 -14.20 -5.37
N SER A 179 18.39 -13.01 -5.90
CA SER A 179 18.32 -11.74 -5.13
C SER A 179 17.07 -10.93 -5.47
N ASN A 180 16.54 -11.12 -6.66
CA ASN A 180 15.33 -10.47 -7.16
C ASN A 180 14.39 -11.55 -7.67
N PRO A 181 13.09 -11.27 -7.83
CA PRO A 181 12.15 -12.17 -8.48
C PRO A 181 12.62 -12.52 -9.91
N GLU A 182 12.44 -13.75 -10.30
CA GLU A 182 12.58 -14.24 -11.66
C GLU A 182 11.23 -14.75 -12.18
N LYS A 183 10.46 -15.35 -11.28
CA LYS A 183 9.09 -15.80 -11.55
C LYS A 183 8.25 -15.90 -10.27
N VAL A 184 6.95 -15.80 -10.46
CA VAL A 184 5.91 -16.09 -9.47
C VAL A 184 5.31 -17.45 -9.79
N ILE A 185 5.17 -18.31 -8.78
CA ILE A 185 4.43 -19.56 -8.84
C ILE A 185 3.06 -19.33 -8.20
N CYS A 186 2.02 -19.63 -8.96
CA CYS A 186 0.63 -19.51 -8.50
C CYS A 186 0.16 -20.80 -7.80
N SER A 187 -0.93 -20.71 -7.05
CA SER A 187 -1.53 -21.85 -6.34
C SER A 187 -2.04 -22.95 -7.26
N ASP A 188 -2.40 -22.62 -8.51
CA ASP A 188 -2.79 -23.55 -9.57
C ASP A 188 -1.60 -24.20 -10.29
N GLY A 189 -0.37 -23.92 -9.87
CA GLY A 189 0.86 -24.41 -10.46
C GLY A 189 1.36 -23.62 -11.68
N THR A 190 0.63 -22.61 -12.14
CA THR A 190 1.12 -21.78 -13.25
C THR A 190 2.29 -20.90 -12.83
N GLU A 191 3.20 -20.67 -13.75
CA GLU A 191 4.36 -19.79 -13.56
C GLU A 191 4.17 -18.49 -14.34
N VAL A 192 4.54 -17.38 -13.74
CA VAL A 192 4.50 -16.04 -14.34
C VAL A 192 5.87 -15.41 -14.21
N LYS A 193 6.48 -15.03 -15.31
CA LYS A 193 7.75 -14.29 -15.31
C LYS A 193 7.59 -12.99 -14.56
N ALA A 194 8.51 -12.68 -13.65
CA ALA A 194 8.46 -11.48 -12.83
C ALA A 194 9.88 -11.03 -12.48
N ASP A 195 10.15 -9.75 -12.62
CA ASP A 195 11.36 -9.11 -12.09
C ASP A 195 11.01 -8.03 -11.04
N MET A 196 9.70 -7.81 -10.81
CA MET A 196 9.14 -6.99 -9.75
C MET A 196 7.77 -7.54 -9.36
N VAL A 197 7.45 -7.55 -8.08
CA VAL A 197 6.14 -7.96 -7.56
C VAL A 197 5.56 -6.88 -6.66
N ILE A 198 4.30 -6.54 -6.88
CA ILE A 198 3.56 -5.57 -6.06
C ILE A 198 2.37 -6.28 -5.43
N ILE A 199 2.30 -6.24 -4.09
CA ILE A 199 1.29 -6.99 -3.33
C ILE A 199 0.23 -6.03 -2.79
N GLY A 200 -0.99 -6.20 -3.26
CA GLY A 200 -2.21 -5.50 -2.86
C GLY A 200 -3.20 -6.40 -2.13
N ALA A 201 -2.76 -7.12 -1.09
CA ALA A 201 -3.57 -8.12 -0.36
C ALA A 201 -4.55 -7.51 0.67
N GLY A 202 -4.75 -6.20 0.64
CA GLY A 202 -5.61 -5.48 1.57
C GLY A 202 -4.85 -4.81 2.71
N ILE A 203 -5.61 -4.21 3.62
CA ILE A 203 -5.10 -3.45 4.77
C ILE A 203 -5.74 -3.97 6.06
N MET A 204 -5.09 -3.67 7.19
CA MET A 204 -5.58 -3.92 8.54
C MET A 204 -5.57 -2.58 9.30
N PRO A 205 -6.70 -2.14 9.90
CA PRO A 205 -6.72 -0.97 10.76
C PRO A 205 -5.74 -1.12 11.93
N ASN A 206 -5.06 -0.04 12.29
CA ASN A 206 -4.15 -0.02 13.44
C ASN A 206 -4.96 0.35 14.69
N VAL A 207 -5.56 -0.63 15.32
CA VAL A 207 -6.48 -0.45 16.47
C VAL A 207 -5.81 -0.73 17.81
N GLU A 208 -4.65 -1.35 17.81
CA GLU A 208 -4.00 -1.90 19.00
C GLU A 208 -3.78 -0.85 20.10
N LEU A 209 -3.41 0.37 19.70
CA LEU A 209 -3.18 1.47 20.64
C LEU A 209 -4.50 1.91 21.32
N ALA A 210 -5.61 1.89 20.59
CA ALA A 210 -6.92 2.23 21.12
C ALA A 210 -7.49 1.10 22.00
N GLU A 211 -7.33 -0.16 21.57
CA GLU A 211 -7.76 -1.33 22.35
C GLU A 211 -7.00 -1.44 23.66
N ASN A 212 -5.67 -1.27 23.64
CA ASN A 212 -4.84 -1.26 24.84
C ASN A 212 -5.20 -0.12 25.79
N ALA A 213 -5.74 0.98 25.28
CA ALA A 213 -6.29 2.06 26.05
C ALA A 213 -7.74 1.82 26.55
N GLY A 214 -8.28 0.61 26.36
CA GLY A 214 -9.61 0.20 26.84
C GLY A 214 -10.77 0.58 25.95
N LEU A 215 -10.53 1.04 24.70
CA LEU A 215 -11.58 1.35 23.75
C LEU A 215 -12.05 0.11 22.99
N SER A 216 -13.36 -0.05 22.82
CA SER A 216 -13.91 -1.09 21.95
C SER A 216 -13.79 -0.67 20.49
N CYS A 217 -13.05 -1.42 19.69
CA CYS A 217 -12.87 -1.20 18.27
C CYS A 217 -13.71 -2.19 17.45
N CYS A 218 -14.69 -1.68 16.68
CA CYS A 218 -15.41 -2.48 15.70
C CYS A 218 -14.68 -2.42 14.36
N LEU A 219 -14.23 -3.56 13.87
CA LEU A 219 -13.75 -3.70 12.49
C LEU A 219 -14.98 -3.92 11.59
N LEU A 220 -15.36 -2.91 10.82
CA LEU A 220 -16.42 -3.01 9.79
C LEU A 220 -15.92 -3.69 8.53
#